data_4ba4ca09c5123dd2a94b612f4e60dbac
#
_entry.id   4ba4ca09c5123dd2a94b612f4e60dbac
#
_cell.length_a   1.000
_cell.length_b   1.000
_cell.length_c   1.000
_cell.angle_alpha   90.00
_cell.angle_beta   90.00
_cell.angle_gamma   90.00
#
_symmetry.space_group_name_H-M   'P 1'
#
loop_
_entity.id
_entity.type
_entity.pdbx_description
1 polymer ?
#
loop_
_entity_poly.entity_id
_entity_poly.type
_entity_poly.pdbx_seq_one_letter_code
_entity_poly.pdbx_strand_id
1 'polypeptide(L)'
;QPAFLLDGLSLGFTLFALMDLVQREKARFIVAEPCKPLVDWHQELMDGERPGFLHDPRVSVEFTPALQIARKNPKSFHAILCRSTHERMNLSVAEASDYFAALKQGGLLVITVARPDVRLARTLQKAGFEVSTEAVPASHKGKKTTFHTVILGKKGRFVPFSAHQS
;
A
#
# COMPACT_ATOMS: atom_id res chain seq x y z
N GLN A 1 12.28 -2.54 12.91
CA GLN A 1 11.45 -1.34 12.77
C GLN A 1 10.48 -1.54 11.61
N PRO A 2 9.14 -1.53 11.84
CA PRO A 2 8.16 -1.65 10.78
C PRO A 2 8.19 -0.40 9.87
N ALA A 3 8.16 -0.60 8.56
CA ALA A 3 8.10 0.47 7.59
C ALA A 3 6.99 0.19 6.56
N PHE A 4 6.22 1.22 6.26
CA PHE A 4 5.05 1.20 5.39
C PHE A 4 5.18 2.28 4.33
N LEU A 5 4.82 1.95 3.09
CA LEU A 5 4.73 2.91 1.99
C LEU A 5 3.28 3.04 1.57
N LEU A 6 2.76 4.26 1.53
CA LEU A 6 1.42 4.58 1.06
C LEU A 6 1.51 5.33 -0.26
N ASP A 7 0.81 4.83 -1.26
CA ASP A 7 0.70 5.47 -2.58
C ASP A 7 -0.44 6.49 -2.58
N GLY A 8 -0.08 7.73 -2.32
CA GLY A 8 -0.97 8.87 -2.19
C GLY A 8 -1.47 9.13 -0.77
N LEU A 9 -1.63 10.41 -0.46
CA LEU A 9 -2.24 10.88 0.79
C LEU A 9 -3.77 10.79 0.75
N SER A 10 -4.37 11.12 -0.40
CA SER A 10 -5.82 11.21 -0.58
C SER A 10 -6.46 12.05 0.55
N LEU A 11 -7.47 11.54 1.25
CA LEU A 11 -8.07 12.19 2.43
C LEU A 11 -7.41 11.77 3.77
N GLY A 12 -6.30 11.06 3.75
CA GLY A 12 -5.55 10.67 4.93
C GLY A 12 -6.10 9.46 5.71
N PHE A 13 -7.30 8.97 5.38
CA PHE A 13 -7.95 7.90 6.16
C PHE A 13 -7.16 6.60 6.22
N THR A 14 -6.47 6.25 5.14
CA THR A 14 -5.62 5.04 5.13
C THR A 14 -4.43 5.21 6.08
N LEU A 15 -3.82 6.38 6.08
CA LEU A 15 -2.72 6.71 7.01
C LEU A 15 -3.22 6.69 8.45
N PHE A 16 -4.37 7.33 8.74
CA PHE A 16 -4.95 7.34 10.09
C PHE A 16 -5.21 5.92 10.60
N ALA A 17 -5.90 5.09 9.80
CA ALA A 17 -6.20 3.72 10.18
C ALA A 17 -4.92 2.91 10.44
N LEU A 18 -3.90 3.10 9.62
CA LEU A 18 -2.63 2.40 9.77
C LEU A 18 -1.87 2.86 11.02
N MET A 19 -1.87 4.16 11.32
CA MET A 19 -1.24 4.71 12.53
C MET A 19 -1.94 4.21 13.81
N ASP A 20 -3.27 4.07 13.78
CA ASP A 20 -4.05 3.55 14.90
C ASP A 20 -3.81 2.04 15.12
N LEU A 21 -3.66 1.28 14.05
CA LEU A 21 -3.37 -0.16 14.13
C LEU A 21 -1.91 -0.44 14.53
N VAL A 22 -0.98 0.41 14.11
CA VAL A 22 0.45 0.23 14.34
C VAL A 22 0.95 1.25 15.36
N GLN A 23 0.67 0.99 16.63
CA GLN A 23 1.04 1.88 17.74
C GLN A 23 2.51 1.75 18.20
N ARG A 24 3.39 1.22 17.35
CA ARG A 24 4.82 1.08 17.67
C ARG A 24 5.53 2.41 17.43
N GLU A 25 6.18 2.94 18.46
CA GLU A 25 6.94 4.21 18.42
C GLU A 25 7.98 4.25 17.29
N LYS A 26 8.58 3.13 16.97
CA LYS A 26 9.60 3.02 15.90
C LYS A 26 9.03 2.66 14.54
N ALA A 27 7.70 2.65 14.34
CA ALA A 27 7.12 2.46 13.01
C ALA A 27 7.42 3.68 12.12
N ARG A 28 7.55 3.44 10.83
CA ARG A 28 7.74 4.49 9.81
C ARG A 28 6.64 4.41 8.76
N PHE A 29 5.99 5.53 8.50
CA PHE A 29 4.96 5.68 7.47
C PHE A 29 5.47 6.67 6.43
N ILE A 30 5.79 6.17 5.24
CA ILE A 30 6.22 7.00 4.12
C ILE A 30 5.03 7.19 3.19
N VAL A 31 4.60 8.43 3.02
CA VAL A 31 3.50 8.81 2.14
C VAL A 31 4.09 9.39 0.86
N ALA A 32 3.88 8.69 -0.24
CA ALA A 32 4.26 9.13 -1.56
C ALA A 32 3.15 10.01 -2.15
N GLU A 33 3.27 11.34 -2.06
CA GLU A 33 2.28 12.27 -2.60
C GLU A 33 2.92 13.30 -3.51
N PRO A 34 2.92 13.08 -4.84
CA PRO A 34 3.55 14.01 -5.79
C PRO A 34 2.89 15.39 -5.84
N CYS A 35 1.62 15.49 -5.41
CA CYS A 35 0.85 16.73 -5.45
C CYS A 35 1.05 17.54 -4.18
N LYS A 36 2.03 18.44 -4.17
CA LYS A 36 2.30 19.31 -3.01
C LYS A 36 1.07 20.11 -2.54
N PRO A 37 0.26 20.73 -3.42
CA PRO A 37 -0.95 21.43 -2.98
C PRO A 37 -1.93 20.58 -2.19
N LEU A 38 -2.03 19.27 -2.47
CA LEU A 38 -2.87 18.36 -1.70
C LEU A 38 -2.38 18.22 -0.26
N VAL A 39 -1.07 18.19 -0.05
CA VAL A 39 -0.47 18.15 1.29
C VAL A 39 -0.72 19.45 2.05
N ASP A 40 -0.57 20.59 1.35
CA ASP A 40 -0.84 21.91 1.93
C ASP A 40 -2.31 22.02 2.37
N TRP A 41 -3.27 21.58 1.53
CA TRP A 41 -4.69 21.53 1.89
C TRP A 41 -4.99 20.63 3.08
N HIS A 42 -4.31 19.51 3.20
CA HIS A 42 -4.45 18.64 4.37
C HIS A 42 -4.08 19.34 5.66
N GLN A 43 -3.01 20.12 5.65
CA GLN A 43 -2.59 20.90 6.81
C GLN A 43 -3.61 21.98 7.18
N GLU A 44 -4.25 22.59 6.19
CA GLU A 44 -5.24 23.66 6.41
C GLU A 44 -6.63 23.16 6.79
N LEU A 45 -7.11 22.09 6.12
CA LEU A 45 -8.50 21.67 6.19
C LEU A 45 -8.75 20.48 7.11
N MET A 46 -7.78 19.57 7.27
CA MET A 46 -7.95 18.35 8.05
C MET A 46 -7.35 18.42 9.45
N ASP A 47 -6.74 19.53 9.80
CA ASP A 47 -6.12 19.73 11.12
C ASP A 47 -7.15 19.70 12.26
N GLY A 48 -8.41 20.07 11.98
CA GLY A 48 -9.53 19.94 12.92
C GLY A 48 -9.93 18.50 13.26
N GLU A 49 -9.77 17.55 12.32
CA GLU A 49 -10.12 16.14 12.54
C GLU A 49 -9.00 15.36 13.24
N ARG A 50 -7.76 15.61 12.85
CA ARG A 50 -6.56 15.03 13.46
C ARG A 50 -5.39 16.03 13.44
N PRO A 51 -5.34 16.93 14.41
CA PRO A 51 -4.30 17.95 14.45
C PRO A 51 -2.89 17.35 14.40
N GLY A 52 -2.08 17.89 13.49
CA GLY A 52 -0.65 17.59 13.44
C GLY A 52 -0.27 16.19 12.98
N PHE A 53 -1.17 15.39 12.37
CA PHE A 53 -0.85 14.00 12.00
C PHE A 53 0.29 13.90 10.97
N LEU A 54 0.44 14.88 10.09
CA LEU A 54 1.58 14.95 9.16
C LEU A 54 2.89 15.35 9.85
N HIS A 55 2.81 15.86 11.07
CA HIS A 55 3.96 16.19 11.91
C HIS A 55 4.32 15.08 12.91
N ASP A 56 3.58 13.97 12.92
CA ASP A 56 3.97 12.79 13.71
C ASP A 56 5.38 12.34 13.28
N PRO A 57 6.33 12.16 14.21
CA PRO A 57 7.72 11.83 13.87
C PRO A 57 7.89 10.51 13.13
N ARG A 58 6.85 9.68 13.10
CA ARG A 58 6.82 8.42 12.34
C ARG A 58 6.41 8.62 10.88
N VAL A 59 5.83 9.78 10.53
CA VAL A 59 5.31 10.09 9.19
C VAL A 59 6.32 10.92 8.41
N SER A 60 6.58 10.54 7.19
CA SER A 60 7.30 11.35 6.21
C SER A 60 6.52 11.43 4.91
N VAL A 61 6.36 12.64 4.39
CA VAL A 61 5.74 12.86 3.08
C VAL A 61 6.84 13.09 2.05
N GLU A 62 6.82 12.29 1.00
CA GLU A 62 7.74 12.41 -0.12
C GLU A 62 6.99 12.82 -1.39
N PHE A 63 7.44 13.92 -2.02
CA PHE A 63 6.83 14.45 -3.27
C PHE A 63 7.31 13.66 -4.50
N THR A 64 7.26 12.35 -4.39
CA THR A 64 7.77 11.40 -5.38
C THR A 64 6.76 10.25 -5.51
N PRO A 65 6.51 9.73 -6.73
CA PRO A 65 5.64 8.56 -6.91
C PRO A 65 6.12 7.34 -6.13
N ALA A 66 5.18 6.59 -5.56
CA ALA A 66 5.48 5.41 -4.72
C ALA A 66 6.38 4.39 -5.41
N LEU A 67 6.20 4.17 -6.71
CA LEU A 67 7.03 3.25 -7.48
C LEU A 67 8.51 3.67 -7.52
N GLN A 68 8.78 4.97 -7.60
CA GLN A 68 10.16 5.47 -7.57
C GLN A 68 10.80 5.30 -6.19
N ILE A 69 10.02 5.49 -5.13
CA ILE A 69 10.46 5.24 -3.76
C ILE A 69 10.75 3.74 -3.57
N ALA A 70 9.86 2.88 -4.07
CA ALA A 70 10.02 1.43 -4.02
C ALA A 70 11.32 0.98 -4.71
N ARG A 71 11.60 1.47 -5.92
CA ARG A 71 12.82 1.16 -6.69
C ARG A 71 14.11 1.50 -5.94
N LYS A 72 14.10 2.60 -5.20
CA LYS A 72 15.28 3.07 -4.44
C LYS A 72 15.46 2.35 -3.10
N ASN A 73 14.46 1.61 -2.63
CA ASN A 73 14.44 1.02 -1.30
C ASN A 73 14.13 -0.49 -1.34
N PRO A 74 15.02 -1.33 -1.89
CA PRO A 74 14.81 -2.78 -1.91
C PRO A 74 14.78 -3.36 -0.49
N LYS A 75 13.93 -4.36 -0.27
CA LYS A 75 13.77 -5.09 1.00
C LYS A 75 13.54 -4.18 2.23
N SER A 76 12.84 -3.06 2.04
CA SER A 76 12.68 -2.03 3.07
C SER A 76 11.31 -2.05 3.73
N PHE A 77 10.26 -2.41 3.00
CA PHE A 77 8.89 -2.25 3.48
C PHE A 77 8.27 -3.56 3.98
N HIS A 78 7.48 -3.45 5.05
CA HIS A 78 6.65 -4.55 5.55
C HIS A 78 5.30 -4.59 4.83
N ALA A 79 4.78 -3.44 4.44
CA ALA A 79 3.66 -3.35 3.54
C ALA A 79 3.77 -2.10 2.64
N ILE A 80 3.20 -2.23 1.43
CA ILE A 80 2.99 -1.15 0.48
C ILE A 80 1.49 -1.12 0.19
N LEU A 81 0.86 0.05 0.38
CA LEU A 81 -0.56 0.24 0.21
C LEU A 81 -0.80 1.16 -0.99
N CYS A 82 -1.43 0.61 -2.02
CA CYS A 82 -1.78 1.34 -3.23
C CYS A 82 -3.30 1.42 -3.37
N ARG A 83 -3.79 2.57 -3.83
CA ARG A 83 -5.19 2.76 -4.15
C ARG A 83 -5.33 3.16 -5.61
N SER A 84 -6.09 2.40 -6.36
CA SER A 84 -6.48 2.84 -7.70
C SER A 84 -7.57 3.92 -7.60
N THR A 85 -7.27 5.12 -8.08
CA THR A 85 -8.24 6.20 -8.24
C THR A 85 -9.13 6.02 -9.47
N HIS A 86 -8.75 5.11 -10.36
CA HIS A 86 -9.46 4.74 -11.56
C HIS A 86 -10.14 3.37 -11.42
N GLU A 87 -11.04 3.04 -12.32
CA GLU A 87 -11.72 1.73 -12.33
C GLU A 87 -10.74 0.55 -12.42
N ARG A 88 -9.55 0.77 -12.99
CA ARG A 88 -8.49 -0.22 -13.15
C ARG A 88 -7.11 0.38 -12.84
N MET A 89 -6.29 -0.40 -12.19
CA MET A 89 -4.88 -0.09 -12.01
C MET A 89 -4.08 -0.76 -13.14
N ASN A 90 -3.45 0.06 -14.00
CA ASN A 90 -2.56 -0.46 -15.03
C ASN A 90 -1.15 -0.62 -14.45
N LEU A 91 -0.85 -1.81 -13.96
CA LEU A 91 0.46 -2.19 -13.46
C LEU A 91 1.08 -3.22 -14.40
N SER A 92 2.27 -2.94 -14.91
CA SER A 92 3.07 -3.90 -15.68
C SER A 92 3.72 -4.93 -14.75
N VAL A 93 4.14 -6.07 -15.32
CA VAL A 93 4.88 -7.09 -14.54
C VAL A 93 6.20 -6.52 -14.01
N ALA A 94 6.87 -5.65 -14.77
CA ALA A 94 8.11 -5.00 -14.33
C ALA A 94 7.88 -4.11 -13.09
N GLU A 95 6.85 -3.26 -13.11
CA GLU A 95 6.48 -2.41 -11.97
C GLU A 95 6.03 -3.23 -10.75
N ALA A 96 5.28 -4.31 -10.96
CA ALA A 96 4.92 -5.24 -9.90
C ALA A 96 6.17 -5.91 -9.29
N SER A 97 7.19 -6.22 -10.12
CA SER A 97 8.47 -6.76 -9.65
C SER A 97 9.28 -5.74 -8.85
N ASP A 98 9.19 -4.46 -9.17
CA ASP A 98 9.81 -3.38 -8.38
C ASP A 98 9.21 -3.31 -6.97
N TYR A 99 7.88 -3.37 -6.86
CA TYR A 99 7.20 -3.46 -5.56
C TYR A 99 7.56 -4.74 -4.81
N PHE A 100 7.65 -5.87 -5.51
CA PHE A 100 8.09 -7.13 -4.92
C PHE A 100 9.51 -7.03 -4.37
N ALA A 101 10.42 -6.41 -5.10
CA ALA A 101 11.80 -6.20 -4.65
C ALA A 101 11.89 -5.28 -3.41
N ALA A 102 11.03 -4.25 -3.33
CA ALA A 102 10.99 -3.30 -2.23
C ALA A 102 10.45 -3.90 -0.92
N LEU A 103 9.64 -4.95 -1.00
CA LEU A 103 9.10 -5.63 0.17
C LEU A 103 10.12 -6.53 0.85
N LYS A 104 10.04 -6.59 2.17
CA LYS A 104 10.70 -7.61 2.99
C LYS A 104 10.06 -8.98 2.78
N GLN A 105 10.75 -10.03 3.19
CA GLN A 105 10.18 -11.38 3.20
C GLN A 105 8.93 -11.44 4.09
N GLY A 106 7.85 -12.00 3.57
CA GLY A 106 6.55 -12.00 4.21
C GLY A 106 5.80 -10.66 4.14
N GLY A 107 6.37 -9.66 3.45
CA GLY A 107 5.74 -8.35 3.25
C GLY A 107 4.52 -8.40 2.32
N LEU A 108 3.68 -7.40 2.41
CA LEU A 108 2.38 -7.33 1.72
C LEU A 108 2.33 -6.13 0.76
N LEU A 109 1.86 -6.39 -0.47
CA LEU A 109 1.35 -5.36 -1.37
C LEU A 109 -0.17 -5.38 -1.29
N VAL A 110 -0.78 -4.29 -0.89
CA VAL A 110 -2.23 -4.14 -0.72
C VAL A 110 -2.73 -3.17 -1.78
N ILE A 111 -3.60 -3.63 -2.67
CA ILE A 111 -4.16 -2.78 -3.73
C ILE A 111 -5.68 -2.74 -3.60
N THR A 112 -6.24 -1.55 -3.39
CA THR A 112 -7.68 -1.35 -3.36
C THR A 112 -8.16 -0.87 -4.72
N VAL A 113 -9.13 -1.59 -5.31
CA VAL A 113 -9.76 -1.28 -6.58
C VAL A 113 -11.28 -1.25 -6.44
N ALA A 114 -11.96 -0.49 -7.30
CA ALA A 114 -13.42 -0.38 -7.25
C ALA A 114 -14.13 -1.69 -7.61
N ARG A 115 -13.54 -2.50 -8.47
CA ARG A 115 -14.10 -3.77 -8.96
C ARG A 115 -13.01 -4.84 -9.06
N PRO A 116 -13.38 -6.14 -9.02
CA PRO A 116 -12.43 -7.23 -9.22
C PRO A 116 -11.64 -7.08 -10.53
N ASP A 117 -10.33 -7.20 -10.44
CA ASP A 117 -9.43 -7.12 -11.60
C ASP A 117 -8.54 -8.37 -11.67
N VAL A 118 -9.01 -9.34 -12.47
CA VAL A 118 -8.30 -10.62 -12.71
C VAL A 118 -6.95 -10.38 -13.43
N ARG A 119 -6.85 -9.34 -14.26
CA ARG A 119 -5.61 -9.04 -14.99
C ARG A 119 -4.54 -8.57 -14.02
N LEU A 120 -4.91 -7.68 -13.10
CA LEU A 120 -4.01 -7.20 -12.05
C LEU A 120 -3.54 -8.36 -11.16
N ALA A 121 -4.45 -9.22 -10.72
CA ALA A 121 -4.09 -10.39 -9.94
C ALA A 121 -3.07 -11.29 -10.68
N ARG A 122 -3.28 -11.56 -11.97
CA ARG A 122 -2.33 -12.33 -12.80
C ARG A 122 -0.99 -11.62 -12.98
N THR A 123 -0.99 -10.30 -13.11
CA THR A 123 0.24 -9.49 -13.17
C THR A 123 1.07 -9.66 -11.91
N LEU A 124 0.44 -9.58 -10.74
CA LEU A 124 1.11 -9.79 -9.46
C LEU A 124 1.65 -11.23 -9.32
N GLN A 125 0.87 -12.24 -9.73
CA GLN A 125 1.33 -13.63 -9.73
C GLN A 125 2.57 -13.81 -10.60
N LYS A 126 2.59 -13.22 -11.80
CA LYS A 126 3.77 -13.27 -12.70
C LYS A 126 4.98 -12.56 -12.10
N ALA A 127 4.80 -11.56 -11.25
CA ALA A 127 5.87 -10.90 -10.53
C ALA A 127 6.35 -11.68 -9.27
N GLY A 128 5.73 -12.82 -8.95
CA GLY A 128 6.14 -13.70 -7.87
C GLY A 128 5.32 -13.60 -6.58
N PHE A 129 4.25 -12.81 -6.56
CA PHE A 129 3.38 -12.71 -5.39
C PHE A 129 2.45 -13.93 -5.24
N GLU A 130 2.22 -14.33 -3.99
CA GLU A 130 1.05 -15.12 -3.62
C GLU A 130 -0.14 -14.18 -3.52
N VAL A 131 -1.18 -14.37 -4.36
CA VAL A 131 -2.27 -13.39 -4.51
C VAL A 131 -3.56 -13.93 -3.95
N SER A 132 -4.23 -13.14 -3.12
CA SER A 132 -5.61 -13.32 -2.70
C SER A 132 -6.44 -12.06 -3.00
N THR A 133 -7.76 -12.24 -3.09
CA THR A 133 -8.68 -11.15 -3.41
C THR A 133 -9.85 -11.21 -2.45
N GLU A 134 -10.17 -10.08 -1.83
CA GLU A 134 -11.25 -9.96 -0.85
C GLU A 134 -12.21 -8.84 -1.25
N ALA A 135 -13.51 -9.07 -1.08
CA ALA A 135 -14.54 -8.05 -1.22
C ALA A 135 -14.79 -7.40 0.13
N VAL A 136 -14.60 -6.09 0.23
CA VAL A 136 -14.79 -5.33 1.46
C VAL A 136 -15.97 -4.36 1.28
N PRO A 137 -16.94 -4.32 2.20
CA PRO A 137 -18.06 -3.39 2.12
C PRO A 137 -17.56 -1.94 2.12
N ALA A 138 -18.01 -1.15 1.14
CA ALA A 138 -17.65 0.27 1.04
C ALA A 138 -18.51 1.17 1.95
N SER A 139 -19.70 0.69 2.33
CA SER A 139 -20.62 1.43 3.21
C SER A 139 -21.57 0.47 3.92
N HIS A 140 -21.87 0.77 5.18
CA HIS A 140 -22.86 0.04 5.98
C HIS A 140 -24.24 0.74 6.02
N LYS A 141 -24.39 1.88 5.33
CA LYS A 141 -25.65 2.65 5.34
C LYS A 141 -26.34 2.55 3.98
N GLY A 142 -27.49 1.84 3.95
CA GLY A 142 -28.40 1.82 2.82
C GLY A 142 -28.80 0.42 2.33
N LYS A 143 -29.84 0.37 1.46
CA LYS A 143 -30.41 -0.88 0.93
C LYS A 143 -29.52 -1.61 -0.09
N LYS A 144 -28.45 -0.97 -0.59
CA LYS A 144 -27.45 -1.59 -1.47
C LYS A 144 -26.06 -1.38 -0.89
N THR A 145 -25.45 -2.47 -0.44
CA THR A 145 -24.04 -2.49 -0.05
C THR A 145 -23.18 -2.49 -1.31
N THR A 146 -22.40 -1.45 -1.51
CA THR A 146 -21.33 -1.43 -2.52
C THR A 146 -20.08 -2.07 -1.93
N PHE A 147 -19.34 -2.81 -2.73
CA PHE A 147 -18.10 -3.46 -2.30
C PHE A 147 -16.92 -2.89 -3.06
N HIS A 148 -15.84 -2.67 -2.37
CA HIS A 148 -14.51 -2.53 -2.95
C HIS A 148 -13.80 -3.88 -2.97
N THR A 149 -12.89 -4.04 -3.90
CA THR A 149 -12.04 -5.22 -3.97
C THR A 149 -10.66 -4.87 -3.43
N VAL A 150 -10.17 -5.67 -2.50
CA VAL A 150 -8.80 -5.60 -2.00
C VAL A 150 -8.03 -6.77 -2.57
N ILE A 151 -6.98 -6.49 -3.33
CA ILE A 151 -6.05 -7.48 -3.86
C ILE A 151 -4.82 -7.47 -2.96
N LEU A 152 -4.51 -8.62 -2.38
CA LEU A 152 -3.38 -8.83 -1.49
C LEU A 152 -2.31 -9.64 -2.23
N GLY A 153 -1.14 -9.05 -2.41
CA GLY A 153 0.05 -9.73 -2.90
C GLY A 153 1.03 -9.96 -1.75
N LYS A 154 1.24 -11.21 -1.37
CA LYS A 154 2.21 -11.57 -0.33
C LYS A 154 3.52 -12.00 -0.95
N LYS A 155 4.63 -11.44 -0.48
CA LYS A 155 5.95 -11.93 -0.79
C LYS A 155 6.23 -13.17 0.06
N GLY A 156 6.15 -14.37 -0.56
CA GLY A 156 6.36 -15.66 0.09
C GLY A 156 7.70 -15.72 0.82
N ARG A 157 7.82 -16.63 1.78
CA ARG A 157 9.12 -16.94 2.41
C ARG A 157 9.96 -17.70 1.39
N PHE A 158 11.19 -17.27 1.19
CA PHE A 158 12.18 -18.07 0.48
C PHE A 158 12.36 -19.38 1.26
N VAL A 159 11.89 -20.48 0.70
CA VAL A 159 12.24 -21.83 1.18
C VAL A 159 13.47 -22.24 0.35
N PRO A 160 14.66 -22.34 0.96
CA PRO A 160 15.82 -22.85 0.22
C PRO A 160 15.47 -24.24 -0.30
N PHE A 161 15.74 -24.49 -1.57
CA PHE A 161 15.62 -25.82 -2.15
C PHE A 161 16.61 -26.72 -1.41
N SER A 162 16.13 -27.53 -0.48
CA SER A 162 16.93 -28.58 0.07
C SER A 162 17.11 -29.62 -1.04
N ALA A 163 18.28 -29.63 -1.68
CA ALA A 163 18.67 -30.71 -2.55
C ALA A 163 18.55 -32.01 -1.74
N HIS A 164 17.56 -32.80 -2.04
CA HIS A 164 17.54 -34.19 -1.59
C HIS A 164 18.76 -34.85 -2.21
N GLN A 165 19.79 -35.06 -1.41
CA GLN A 165 20.84 -36.01 -1.73
C GLN A 165 20.21 -37.40 -1.70
N SER A 166 20.24 -38.01 -2.86
CA SER A 166 19.99 -39.43 -3.05
C SER A 166 21.06 -40.27 -2.39
#